data_398cc96ef9415648e086b1c634897842
#
_entry.id   398cc96ef9415648e086b1c634897842
#
_cell.length_a   1.000
_cell.length_b   1.000
_cell.length_c   1.000
_cell.angle_alpha   90.00
_cell.angle_beta   90.00
_cell.angle_gamma   90.00
#
_symmetry.space_group_name_H-M   'P 1'
#
loop_
_entity.id
_entity.type
_entity.pdbx_description
1 polymer ?
#
loop_
_entity_poly.entity_id
_entity_poly.type
_entity_poly.pdbx_seq_one_letter_code
_entity_poly.pdbx_strand_id
1 'polypeptide(L)'
;MIYLPLCGIIYCGGVEMNKINYQLELDREIDEIKKQGRVPSLLLHSCCGPCSSYVLEYLTKYFDVTVLYFNPNIYPAEEYEHRLSEQRRIISLLPAEHNVKMLECEYNHTQFTDAAKGYEQEREGGSRCEKCFYLRLERTAQEAKKHGFDYFTTTLSVSPHKNSQILNRIGEEMGEKHGVRHLPADFKKREGYKRSIELSKQYDLYRQNYCGCEFSKHG
;
A
#
# COMPACT_ATOMS: atom_id res chain seq x y z
N MET A 1 28.74 55.12 23.85
CA MET A 1 27.76 54.20 24.45
C MET A 1 26.92 53.65 23.30
N ILE A 2 27.23 52.45 22.85
CA ILE A 2 26.59 51.84 21.70
C ILE A 2 25.72 50.73 22.24
N TYR A 3 24.40 50.86 22.09
CA TYR A 3 23.41 49.86 22.40
C TYR A 3 23.23 48.91 21.22
N LEU A 4 23.54 47.64 21.42
CA LEU A 4 23.15 46.52 20.54
C LEU A 4 21.71 46.10 20.81
N PRO A 5 20.85 45.92 19.82
CA PRO A 5 19.55 45.31 20.03
C PRO A 5 19.65 43.77 20.02
N LEU A 6 18.92 43.21 20.94
CA LEU A 6 18.71 41.81 21.21
C LEU A 6 18.23 41.01 19.97
N CYS A 7 18.86 39.89 19.78
CA CYS A 7 18.50 38.85 18.83
C CYS A 7 17.05 38.37 19.07
N GLY A 8 16.19 38.63 18.12
CA GLY A 8 14.81 38.12 18.12
C GLY A 8 14.81 36.61 17.90
N ILE A 9 14.24 35.88 18.84
CA ILE A 9 13.94 34.47 18.72
C ILE A 9 12.90 34.30 17.60
N ILE A 10 13.33 33.72 16.48
CA ILE A 10 12.42 33.30 15.42
C ILE A 10 11.72 32.04 15.91
N TYR A 11 10.47 32.18 16.34
CA TYR A 11 9.56 31.08 16.49
C TYR A 11 9.25 30.53 15.09
N CYS A 12 9.87 29.41 14.73
CA CYS A 12 9.37 28.57 13.63
C CYS A 12 8.04 27.98 14.10
N GLY A 13 6.94 28.66 13.76
CA GLY A 13 5.60 28.13 13.93
C GLY A 13 5.50 26.82 13.15
N GLY A 14 5.26 25.72 13.85
CA GLY A 14 4.93 24.44 13.24
C GLY A 14 3.67 24.62 12.40
N VAL A 15 3.80 24.61 11.10
CA VAL A 15 2.66 24.50 10.20
C VAL A 15 2.11 23.10 10.42
N GLU A 16 0.99 22.98 11.12
CA GLU A 16 0.20 21.75 11.09
C GLU A 16 -0.21 21.53 9.63
N MET A 17 0.52 20.66 8.95
CA MET A 17 0.13 20.26 7.61
C MET A 17 -1.24 19.58 7.71
N ASN A 18 -2.26 20.22 7.15
CA ASN A 18 -3.60 19.65 7.08
C ASN A 18 -3.52 18.22 6.49
N LYS A 19 -4.08 17.25 7.22
CA LYS A 19 -4.12 15.87 6.73
C LYS A 19 -4.86 15.82 5.40
N ILE A 20 -4.18 15.34 4.36
CA ILE A 20 -4.77 15.13 3.03
C ILE A 20 -5.83 14.03 3.15
N ASN A 21 -6.99 14.25 2.56
CA ASN A 21 -8.02 13.22 2.45
C ASN A 21 -7.81 12.42 1.15
N TYR A 22 -6.98 11.41 1.21
CA TYR A 22 -6.63 10.58 0.05
C TYR A 22 -7.80 9.79 -0.53
N GLN A 23 -8.91 9.64 0.20
CA GLN A 23 -10.12 9.07 -0.38
C GLN A 23 -10.78 10.07 -1.36
N LEU A 24 -10.77 11.35 -1.04
CA LEU A 24 -11.29 12.38 -1.96
C LEU A 24 -10.39 12.55 -3.19
N GLU A 25 -9.07 12.40 -3.02
CA GLU A 25 -8.14 12.41 -4.17
C GLU A 25 -8.39 11.21 -5.10
N LEU A 26 -8.60 10.01 -4.54
CA LEU A 26 -8.98 8.83 -5.30
C LEU A 26 -10.30 9.05 -6.06
N ASP A 27 -11.30 9.62 -5.40
CA ASP A 27 -12.60 9.90 -6.03
C ASP A 27 -12.47 10.84 -7.22
N ARG A 28 -11.68 11.91 -7.09
CA ARG A 28 -11.40 12.86 -8.17
C ARG A 28 -10.72 12.18 -9.35
N GLU A 29 -9.71 11.34 -9.09
CA GLU A 29 -9.00 10.61 -10.12
C GLU A 29 -9.94 9.64 -10.87
N ILE A 30 -10.79 8.92 -10.15
CA ILE A 30 -11.80 8.03 -10.74
C ILE A 30 -12.81 8.82 -11.59
N ASP A 31 -13.26 9.99 -11.13
CA ASP A 31 -14.20 10.81 -11.89
C ASP A 31 -13.57 11.34 -13.19
N GLU A 32 -12.29 11.70 -13.19
CA GLU A 32 -11.57 12.07 -14.42
C GLU A 32 -11.41 10.89 -15.38
N ILE A 33 -11.10 9.69 -14.87
CA ILE A 33 -11.01 8.46 -15.66
C ILE A 33 -12.37 8.17 -16.34
N LYS A 34 -13.47 8.27 -15.61
CA LYS A 34 -14.84 8.10 -16.15
C LYS A 34 -15.18 9.09 -17.26
N LYS A 35 -14.84 10.38 -17.06
CA LYS A 35 -15.05 11.41 -18.08
C LYS A 35 -14.28 11.11 -19.37
N GLN A 36 -13.10 10.52 -19.25
CA GLN A 36 -12.28 10.13 -20.42
C GLN A 36 -12.80 8.87 -21.13
N GLY A 37 -13.73 8.13 -20.53
CA GLY A 37 -14.30 6.91 -21.09
C GLY A 37 -13.28 5.78 -21.32
N ARG A 38 -12.19 5.76 -20.55
CA ARG A 38 -11.11 4.75 -20.64
C ARG A 38 -11.04 3.88 -19.38
N VAL A 39 -10.45 2.71 -19.52
CA VAL A 39 -10.12 1.80 -18.42
C VAL A 39 -8.60 1.69 -18.35
N PRO A 40 -7.92 2.49 -17.51
CA PRO A 40 -6.47 2.46 -17.43
C PRO A 40 -5.97 1.19 -16.73
N SER A 41 -4.72 0.81 -17.05
CA SER A 41 -4.03 -0.30 -16.42
C SER A 41 -3.48 0.10 -15.04
N LEU A 42 -3.65 -0.78 -14.03
CA LEU A 42 -3.22 -0.53 -12.66
C LEU A 42 -2.43 -1.72 -12.10
N LEU A 43 -1.21 -1.45 -11.61
CA LEU A 43 -0.47 -2.42 -10.81
C LEU A 43 -0.78 -2.23 -9.32
N LEU A 44 -1.45 -3.21 -8.72
CA LEU A 44 -1.87 -3.20 -7.32
C LEU A 44 -0.94 -4.06 -6.47
N HIS A 45 -0.06 -3.45 -5.66
CA HIS A 45 0.66 -4.19 -4.63
C HIS A 45 -0.32 -4.77 -3.61
N SER A 46 -0.29 -6.09 -3.41
CA SER A 46 -1.10 -6.76 -2.41
C SER A 46 -0.27 -7.44 -1.32
N CYS A 47 -0.68 -7.27 -0.06
CA CYS A 47 -0.04 -7.90 1.08
C CYS A 47 -0.70 -9.23 1.48
N CYS A 48 -1.96 -9.46 1.16
CA CYS A 48 -2.71 -10.67 1.54
C CYS A 48 -4.12 -10.67 0.91
N GLY A 49 -4.73 -11.85 0.85
CA GLY A 49 -6.10 -12.04 0.34
C GLY A 49 -7.17 -11.16 1.00
N PRO A 50 -7.26 -11.12 2.34
CA PRO A 50 -8.24 -10.27 3.03
C PRO A 50 -8.17 -8.79 2.67
N CYS A 51 -6.96 -8.22 2.58
CA CYS A 51 -6.81 -6.80 2.23
C CYS A 51 -7.15 -6.54 0.76
N SER A 52 -6.79 -7.46 -0.14
CA SER A 52 -7.05 -7.30 -1.56
C SER A 52 -8.51 -7.53 -1.94
N SER A 53 -9.29 -8.30 -1.18
CA SER A 53 -10.68 -8.63 -1.52
C SER A 53 -11.54 -7.38 -1.74
N TYR A 54 -11.54 -6.44 -0.81
CA TYR A 54 -12.26 -5.18 -0.94
C TYR A 54 -11.67 -4.25 -2.00
N VAL A 55 -10.34 -4.15 -2.04
CA VAL A 55 -9.69 -3.24 -3.00
C VAL A 55 -9.94 -3.69 -4.44
N LEU A 56 -9.92 -4.99 -4.69
CA LEU A 56 -10.27 -5.54 -6.00
C LEU A 56 -11.76 -5.33 -6.33
N GLU A 57 -12.68 -5.64 -5.39
CA GLU A 57 -14.12 -5.36 -5.55
C GLU A 57 -14.38 -3.89 -5.92
N TYR A 58 -13.57 -2.97 -5.39
CA TYR A 58 -13.70 -1.54 -5.64
C TYR A 58 -13.05 -1.09 -6.95
N LEU A 59 -11.78 -1.45 -7.17
CA LEU A 59 -10.98 -0.91 -8.28
C LEU A 59 -11.26 -1.55 -9.63
N THR A 60 -11.67 -2.82 -9.68
CA THR A 60 -11.96 -3.50 -10.96
C THR A 60 -13.15 -2.91 -11.72
N LYS A 61 -13.91 -2.03 -11.09
CA LYS A 61 -14.96 -1.23 -11.74
C LYS A 61 -14.42 -0.11 -12.64
N TYR A 62 -13.15 0.24 -12.46
CA TYR A 62 -12.55 1.43 -13.08
C TYR A 62 -11.23 1.15 -13.78
N PHE A 63 -10.56 0.05 -13.43
CA PHE A 63 -9.21 -0.26 -13.89
C PHE A 63 -9.08 -1.70 -14.38
N ASP A 64 -8.19 -1.93 -15.36
CA ASP A 64 -7.63 -3.26 -15.65
C ASP A 64 -6.52 -3.54 -14.61
N VAL A 65 -6.84 -4.38 -13.63
CA VAL A 65 -5.99 -4.57 -12.45
C VAL A 65 -5.08 -5.77 -12.62
N THR A 66 -3.77 -5.56 -12.41
CA THR A 66 -2.81 -6.64 -12.17
C THR A 66 -2.32 -6.56 -10.73
N VAL A 67 -2.45 -7.65 -9.99
CA VAL A 67 -1.95 -7.74 -8.61
C VAL A 67 -0.47 -8.07 -8.64
N LEU A 68 0.36 -7.23 -7.99
CA LEU A 68 1.75 -7.55 -7.68
C LEU A 68 1.83 -8.16 -6.28
N TYR A 69 2.33 -9.39 -6.20
CA TYR A 69 2.59 -10.04 -4.91
C TYR A 69 4.09 -10.02 -4.60
N PHE A 70 4.51 -8.97 -3.88
CA PHE A 70 5.89 -8.76 -3.44
C PHE A 70 5.92 -8.43 -1.95
N ASN A 71 6.19 -9.42 -1.10
CA ASN A 71 6.12 -9.31 0.35
C ASN A 71 7.33 -9.98 1.05
N PRO A 72 8.55 -9.47 0.85
CA PRO A 72 9.75 -10.07 1.47
C PRO A 72 9.74 -10.00 3.00
N ASN A 73 8.87 -9.18 3.58
CA ASN A 73 8.69 -9.05 5.02
C ASN A 73 7.94 -10.23 5.67
N ILE A 74 7.24 -11.05 4.91
CA ILE A 74 6.48 -12.17 5.47
C ILE A 74 7.45 -13.29 5.85
N TYR A 75 7.39 -13.74 7.10
CA TYR A 75 8.23 -14.78 7.67
C TYR A 75 7.43 -15.67 8.64
N PRO A 76 7.65 -16.99 8.65
CA PRO A 76 8.57 -17.75 7.78
C PRO A 76 8.07 -17.94 6.33
N ALA A 77 8.85 -18.61 5.49
CA ALA A 77 8.52 -18.83 4.08
C ALA A 77 7.18 -19.56 3.88
N GLU A 78 6.84 -20.48 4.78
CA GLU A 78 5.56 -21.21 4.76
C GLU A 78 4.36 -20.26 4.91
N GLU A 79 4.49 -19.21 5.74
CA GLU A 79 3.46 -18.18 5.87
C GLU A 79 3.35 -17.33 4.60
N TYR A 80 4.47 -17.04 3.94
CA TYR A 80 4.46 -16.38 2.65
C TYR A 80 3.70 -17.19 1.60
N GLU A 81 4.02 -18.48 1.45
CA GLU A 81 3.36 -19.37 0.51
C GLU A 81 1.86 -19.55 0.82
N HIS A 82 1.52 -19.66 2.10
CA HIS A 82 0.13 -19.74 2.51
C HIS A 82 -0.66 -18.49 2.11
N ARG A 83 -0.13 -17.29 2.37
CA ARG A 83 -0.79 -16.04 1.96
C ARG A 83 -0.80 -15.84 0.45
N LEU A 84 0.20 -16.32 -0.26
CA LEU A 84 0.23 -16.29 -1.72
C LEU A 84 -0.87 -17.18 -2.31
N SER A 85 -1.04 -18.39 -1.77
CA SER A 85 -2.13 -19.29 -2.20
C SER A 85 -3.52 -18.67 -1.96
N GLU A 86 -3.73 -18.02 -0.81
CA GLU A 86 -4.95 -17.28 -0.51
C GLU A 86 -5.17 -16.09 -1.45
N GLN A 87 -4.08 -15.41 -1.85
CA GLN A 87 -4.17 -14.33 -2.83
C GLN A 87 -4.62 -14.84 -4.21
N ARG A 88 -4.07 -15.96 -4.67
CA ARG A 88 -4.51 -16.61 -5.92
C ARG A 88 -5.97 -17.06 -5.82
N ARG A 89 -6.36 -17.64 -4.69
CA ARG A 89 -7.72 -18.12 -4.44
C ARG A 89 -8.73 -16.98 -4.49
N ILE A 90 -8.51 -15.86 -3.82
CA ILE A 90 -9.46 -14.75 -3.84
C ILE A 90 -9.58 -14.12 -5.23
N ILE A 91 -8.50 -14.01 -6.00
CA ILE A 91 -8.56 -13.51 -7.37
C ILE A 91 -9.47 -14.39 -8.22
N SER A 92 -9.44 -15.72 -8.05
CA SER A 92 -10.28 -16.64 -8.82
C SER A 92 -11.76 -16.64 -8.40
N LEU A 93 -12.07 -16.17 -7.20
CA LEU A 93 -13.43 -16.21 -6.63
C LEU A 93 -14.18 -14.89 -6.75
N LEU A 94 -13.46 -13.76 -6.82
CA LEU A 94 -14.10 -12.45 -6.88
C LEU A 94 -14.77 -12.21 -8.23
N PRO A 95 -16.05 -11.82 -8.26
CA PRO A 95 -16.68 -11.32 -9.45
C PRO A 95 -16.08 -9.95 -9.76
N ALA A 96 -15.21 -9.89 -10.76
CA ALA A 96 -14.58 -8.66 -11.23
C ALA A 96 -15.17 -8.26 -12.59
N GLU A 97 -15.39 -6.96 -12.80
CA GLU A 97 -15.86 -6.45 -14.11
C GLU A 97 -14.80 -6.64 -15.19
N HIS A 98 -13.51 -6.57 -14.80
CA HIS A 98 -12.36 -6.84 -15.65
C HIS A 98 -11.53 -7.98 -15.06
N ASN A 99 -10.94 -8.80 -15.92
CA ASN A 99 -10.14 -9.94 -15.51
C ASN A 99 -8.91 -9.48 -14.72
N VAL A 100 -8.76 -9.99 -13.50
CA VAL A 100 -7.64 -9.67 -12.61
C VAL A 100 -6.47 -10.60 -12.93
N LYS A 101 -5.35 -10.02 -13.35
CA LYS A 101 -4.09 -10.75 -13.55
C LYS A 101 -3.25 -10.73 -12.29
N MET A 102 -2.23 -11.59 -12.24
CA MET A 102 -1.27 -11.64 -11.14
C MET A 102 0.16 -11.64 -11.65
N LEU A 103 1.00 -10.82 -11.05
CA LEU A 103 2.43 -10.78 -11.26
C LEU A 103 3.10 -11.16 -9.93
N GLU A 104 3.83 -12.27 -9.94
CA GLU A 104 4.53 -12.79 -8.77
C GLU A 104 6.01 -12.44 -8.86
N CYS A 105 6.59 -12.13 -7.71
CA CYS A 105 8.02 -11.92 -7.56
C CYS A 105 8.64 -13.09 -6.79
N GLU A 106 9.90 -13.37 -7.07
CA GLU A 106 10.68 -14.31 -6.27
C GLU A 106 10.69 -13.85 -4.80
N TYR A 107 10.41 -14.79 -3.90
CA TYR A 107 10.48 -14.55 -2.47
C TYR A 107 11.94 -14.54 -2.01
N ASN A 108 12.34 -13.41 -1.44
CA ASN A 108 13.67 -13.27 -0.86
C ASN A 108 13.56 -12.41 0.42
N HIS A 109 13.56 -13.07 1.57
CA HIS A 109 13.42 -12.42 2.87
C HIS A 109 14.60 -11.52 3.23
N THR A 110 15.80 -11.76 2.69
CA THR A 110 16.97 -10.92 2.97
C THR A 110 16.78 -9.49 2.51
N GLN A 111 15.99 -9.24 1.48
CA GLN A 111 15.65 -7.87 1.06
C GLN A 111 14.95 -7.06 2.16
N PHE A 112 14.12 -7.73 2.97
CA PHE A 112 13.45 -7.09 4.10
C PHE A 112 14.40 -6.94 5.29
N THR A 113 15.17 -7.97 5.64
CA THR A 113 16.11 -7.89 6.78
C THR A 113 17.18 -6.83 6.56
N ASP A 114 17.67 -6.68 5.33
CA ASP A 114 18.61 -5.62 4.95
C ASP A 114 17.97 -4.22 5.10
N ALA A 115 16.74 -4.06 4.64
CA ALA A 115 16.01 -2.80 4.78
C ALA A 115 15.64 -2.47 6.24
N ALA A 116 15.45 -3.48 7.08
CA ALA A 116 15.12 -3.36 8.50
C ALA A 116 16.34 -3.22 9.42
N LYS A 117 17.54 -3.39 8.89
CA LYS A 117 18.78 -3.36 9.66
C LYS A 117 18.95 -2.07 10.45
N GLY A 118 19.16 -2.20 11.76
CA GLY A 118 19.24 -1.09 12.71
C GLY A 118 17.90 -0.56 13.22
N TYR A 119 16.78 -1.14 12.77
CA TYR A 119 15.41 -0.79 13.19
C TYR A 119 14.66 -1.99 13.81
N GLU A 120 15.34 -3.09 14.14
CA GLU A 120 14.74 -4.35 14.59
C GLU A 120 13.91 -4.17 15.86
N GLN A 121 14.37 -3.29 16.76
CA GLN A 121 13.72 -2.98 18.05
C GLN A 121 12.61 -1.93 17.96
N GLU A 122 12.39 -1.36 16.78
CA GLU A 122 11.33 -0.38 16.58
C GLU A 122 9.94 -1.03 16.75
N ARG A 123 9.02 -0.31 17.38
CA ARG A 123 7.62 -0.74 17.48
C ARG A 123 6.95 -0.84 16.10
N GLU A 124 5.86 -1.59 16.01
CA GLU A 124 5.03 -1.59 14.81
C GLU A 124 4.48 -0.19 14.53
N GLY A 125 4.55 0.24 13.27
CA GLY A 125 4.20 1.59 12.84
C GLY A 125 5.34 2.60 12.91
N GLY A 126 6.51 2.24 13.47
CA GLY A 126 7.71 3.08 13.53
C GLY A 126 8.56 3.02 12.25
N SER A 127 9.83 3.47 12.36
CA SER A 127 10.74 3.63 11.23
C SER A 127 10.99 2.33 10.46
N ARG A 128 11.04 1.17 11.14
CA ARG A 128 11.13 -0.14 10.47
C ARG A 128 9.98 -0.36 9.48
N CYS A 129 8.75 -0.04 9.89
CA CYS A 129 7.58 -0.18 9.00
C CYS A 129 7.65 0.77 7.82
N GLU A 130 8.15 1.98 8.02
CA GLU A 130 8.34 2.94 6.94
C GLU A 130 9.36 2.43 5.91
N LYS A 131 10.51 1.87 6.34
CA LYS A 131 11.49 1.20 5.46
C LYS A 131 10.84 0.05 4.67
N CYS A 132 9.99 -0.74 5.33
CA CYS A 132 9.24 -1.82 4.69
C CYS A 132 8.25 -1.29 3.63
N PHE A 133 7.64 -0.12 3.84
CA PHE A 133 6.76 0.51 2.85
C PHE A 133 7.56 1.00 1.64
N TYR A 134 8.71 1.65 1.87
CA TYR A 134 9.62 2.05 0.80
C TYR A 134 10.01 0.86 -0.07
N LEU A 135 10.52 -0.22 0.52
CA LEU A 135 10.93 -1.43 -0.20
C LEU A 135 9.82 -1.96 -1.12
N ARG A 136 8.59 -2.04 -0.60
CA ARG A 136 7.46 -2.60 -1.36
C ARG A 136 6.92 -1.65 -2.41
N LEU A 137 6.77 -0.37 -2.10
CA LEU A 137 6.25 0.63 -3.04
C LEU A 137 7.26 0.96 -4.13
N GLU A 138 8.55 1.00 -3.80
CA GLU A 138 9.61 1.16 -4.82
C GLU A 138 9.58 0.01 -5.82
N ARG A 139 9.54 -1.25 -5.35
CA ARG A 139 9.43 -2.40 -6.25
C ARG A 139 8.18 -2.32 -7.10
N THR A 140 7.06 -1.89 -6.52
CA THR A 140 5.80 -1.74 -7.26
C THR A 140 5.92 -0.70 -8.37
N ALA A 141 6.51 0.46 -8.08
CA ALA A 141 6.74 1.50 -9.07
C ALA A 141 7.70 1.05 -10.19
N GLN A 142 8.77 0.33 -9.85
CA GLN A 142 9.70 -0.25 -10.82
C GLN A 142 9.01 -1.24 -11.77
N GLU A 143 8.24 -2.19 -11.23
CA GLU A 143 7.50 -3.15 -12.05
C GLU A 143 6.41 -2.47 -12.87
N ALA A 144 5.72 -1.46 -12.31
CA ALA A 144 4.72 -0.70 -13.05
C ALA A 144 5.35 0.02 -14.25
N LYS A 145 6.49 0.66 -14.07
CA LYS A 145 7.23 1.30 -15.16
C LYS A 145 7.71 0.32 -16.20
N LYS A 146 8.33 -0.77 -15.76
CA LYS A 146 8.87 -1.83 -16.63
C LYS A 146 7.82 -2.46 -17.54
N HIS A 147 6.61 -2.65 -17.02
CA HIS A 147 5.50 -3.27 -17.74
C HIS A 147 4.51 -2.27 -18.37
N GLY A 148 4.78 -0.96 -18.27
CA GLY A 148 3.99 0.08 -18.93
C GLY A 148 2.61 0.32 -18.33
N PHE A 149 2.42 0.09 -17.02
CA PHE A 149 1.17 0.42 -16.33
C PHE A 149 0.95 1.92 -16.26
N ASP A 150 -0.31 2.37 -16.40
CA ASP A 150 -0.70 3.77 -16.24
C ASP A 150 -0.55 4.23 -14.78
N TYR A 151 -0.89 3.32 -13.83
CA TYR A 151 -0.90 3.60 -12.39
C TYR A 151 -0.32 2.45 -11.58
N PHE A 152 0.11 2.77 -10.36
CA PHE A 152 0.33 1.79 -9.30
C PHE A 152 -0.25 2.28 -7.97
N THR A 153 -0.58 1.34 -7.07
CA THR A 153 -1.03 1.61 -5.70
C THR A 153 -0.83 0.39 -4.80
N THR A 154 -1.33 0.44 -3.56
CA THR A 154 -1.18 -0.65 -2.59
C THR A 154 -2.45 -0.91 -1.79
N THR A 155 -2.69 -2.16 -1.43
CA THR A 155 -3.76 -2.56 -0.50
C THR A 155 -3.46 -2.21 0.96
N LEU A 156 -2.25 -1.76 1.29
CA LEU A 156 -1.81 -1.54 2.67
C LEU A 156 -2.68 -0.55 3.43
N SER A 157 -3.26 0.45 2.75
CA SER A 157 -4.09 1.49 3.37
C SER A 157 -5.46 1.01 3.85
N VAL A 158 -5.86 -0.26 3.56
CA VAL A 158 -7.06 -0.89 4.16
C VAL A 158 -6.89 -1.10 5.66
N SER A 159 -5.67 -1.43 6.09
CA SER A 159 -5.39 -1.73 7.50
C SER A 159 -5.50 -0.48 8.37
N PRO A 160 -6.24 -0.52 9.51
CA PRO A 160 -6.29 0.58 10.47
C PRO A 160 -4.94 0.85 11.14
N HIS A 161 -4.05 -0.15 11.17
CA HIS A 161 -2.72 -0.05 11.78
C HIS A 161 -1.67 0.60 10.86
N LYS A 162 -2.03 0.96 9.62
CA LYS A 162 -1.10 1.55 8.65
C LYS A 162 -1.50 2.99 8.33
N ASN A 163 -0.52 3.88 8.43
CA ASN A 163 -0.72 5.31 8.20
C ASN A 163 -0.81 5.61 6.70
N SER A 164 -1.99 6.01 6.24
CA SER A 164 -2.23 6.34 4.83
C SER A 164 -1.47 7.59 4.38
N GLN A 165 -1.15 8.54 5.26
CA GLN A 165 -0.35 9.71 4.90
C GLN A 165 1.07 9.29 4.50
N ILE A 166 1.68 8.40 5.29
CA ILE A 166 3.03 7.88 5.00
C ILE A 166 3.01 7.03 3.72
N LEU A 167 2.02 6.15 3.56
CA LEU A 167 1.92 5.28 2.38
C LEU A 167 1.76 6.08 1.09
N ASN A 168 0.91 7.11 1.08
CA ASN A 168 0.71 7.94 -0.11
C ASN A 168 1.92 8.82 -0.40
N ARG A 169 2.54 9.45 0.62
CA ARG A 169 3.79 10.19 0.45
C ARG A 169 4.88 9.35 -0.21
N ILE A 170 5.10 8.13 0.31
CA ILE A 170 6.08 7.20 -0.28
C ILE A 170 5.67 6.79 -1.70
N GLY A 171 4.37 6.55 -1.93
CA GLY A 171 3.85 6.25 -3.26
C GLY A 171 4.13 7.37 -4.26
N GLU A 172 3.89 8.61 -3.89
CA GLU A 172 4.17 9.80 -4.71
C GLU A 172 5.67 9.93 -4.99
N GLU A 173 6.53 9.84 -3.96
CA GLU A 173 7.99 9.86 -4.10
C GLU A 173 8.50 8.77 -5.07
N MET A 174 7.99 7.55 -4.97
CA MET A 174 8.39 6.45 -5.85
C MET A 174 7.81 6.62 -7.26
N GLY A 175 6.62 7.18 -7.38
CA GLY A 175 6.01 7.54 -8.66
C GLY A 175 6.85 8.56 -9.43
N GLU A 176 7.29 9.61 -8.77
CA GLU A 176 8.18 10.64 -9.34
C GLU A 176 9.55 10.03 -9.71
N LYS A 177 10.15 9.26 -8.80
CA LYS A 177 11.46 8.62 -9.00
C LYS A 177 11.50 7.70 -10.22
N HIS A 178 10.45 6.93 -10.45
CA HIS A 178 10.42 5.92 -11.52
C HIS A 178 9.59 6.33 -12.75
N GLY A 179 8.96 7.51 -12.73
CA GLY A 179 8.18 8.04 -13.84
C GLY A 179 6.92 7.23 -14.14
N VAL A 180 6.15 6.88 -13.11
CA VAL A 180 4.85 6.22 -13.19
C VAL A 180 3.88 6.85 -12.18
N ARG A 181 2.59 6.96 -12.49
CA ARG A 181 1.62 7.63 -11.61
C ARG A 181 1.27 6.77 -10.41
N HIS A 182 1.42 7.31 -9.21
CA HIS A 182 0.82 6.73 -8.01
C HIS A 182 -0.68 7.07 -7.97
N LEU A 183 -1.53 6.08 -7.72
CA LEU A 183 -2.96 6.28 -7.46
C LEU A 183 -3.14 6.48 -5.95
N PRO A 184 -3.43 7.71 -5.48
CA PRO A 184 -3.59 7.99 -4.06
C PRO A 184 -4.82 7.31 -3.50
N ALA A 185 -4.72 6.71 -2.29
CA ALA A 185 -5.85 5.99 -1.71
C ALA A 185 -5.79 5.88 -0.18
N ASP A 186 -6.95 5.90 0.46
CA ASP A 186 -7.15 5.50 1.85
C ASP A 186 -8.31 4.50 1.95
N PHE A 187 -8.03 3.25 1.55
CA PHE A 187 -9.03 2.19 1.43
C PHE A 187 -9.70 1.77 2.74
N LYS A 188 -9.25 2.22 3.92
CA LYS A 188 -9.97 2.01 5.18
C LYS A 188 -11.20 2.93 5.31
N LYS A 189 -11.24 4.03 4.57
CA LYS A 189 -12.38 4.95 4.50
C LYS A 189 -13.60 4.27 3.88
N ARG A 190 -14.80 4.89 4.04
CA ARG A 190 -16.06 4.36 3.52
C ARG A 190 -16.32 2.90 3.90
N GLU A 191 -16.03 2.55 5.16
CA GLU A 191 -16.23 1.19 5.68
C GLU A 191 -15.38 0.11 4.99
N GLY A 192 -14.32 0.47 4.23
CA GLY A 192 -13.54 -0.49 3.44
C GLY A 192 -12.88 -1.57 4.30
N TYR A 193 -12.39 -1.24 5.50
CA TYR A 193 -11.88 -2.24 6.43
C TYR A 193 -12.98 -3.22 6.87
N LYS A 194 -14.17 -2.72 7.21
CA LYS A 194 -15.33 -3.55 7.56
C LYS A 194 -15.73 -4.44 6.39
N ARG A 195 -15.81 -3.88 5.17
CA ARG A 195 -16.11 -4.66 3.97
C ARG A 195 -15.09 -5.77 3.73
N SER A 196 -13.81 -5.53 3.97
CA SER A 196 -12.77 -6.57 3.87
C SER A 196 -12.96 -7.72 4.88
N ILE A 197 -13.55 -7.44 6.05
CA ILE A 197 -13.91 -8.48 7.04
C ILE A 197 -15.11 -9.30 6.55
N GLU A 198 -16.13 -8.63 6.01
CA GLU A 198 -17.32 -9.30 5.45
C GLU A 198 -16.92 -10.22 4.29
N LEU A 199 -16.15 -9.74 3.34
CA LEU A 199 -15.63 -10.53 2.21
C LEU A 199 -14.74 -11.69 2.68
N SER A 200 -13.95 -11.49 3.73
CA SER A 200 -13.13 -12.57 4.30
C SER A 200 -13.98 -13.69 4.88
N LYS A 201 -15.12 -13.36 5.51
CA LYS A 201 -16.09 -14.36 5.98
C LYS A 201 -16.82 -15.02 4.82
N GLN A 202 -17.26 -14.24 3.83
CA GLN A 202 -17.99 -14.73 2.67
C GLN A 202 -17.18 -15.75 1.86
N TYR A 203 -15.89 -15.52 1.70
CA TYR A 203 -14.98 -16.36 0.92
C TYR A 203 -14.10 -17.27 1.77
N ASP A 204 -14.37 -17.34 3.09
CA ASP A 204 -13.58 -18.13 4.05
C ASP A 204 -12.06 -17.92 3.90
N LEU A 205 -11.65 -16.63 3.90
CA LEU A 205 -10.25 -16.27 3.71
C LEU A 205 -9.45 -16.40 5.01
N TYR A 206 -8.25 -16.93 4.90
CA TYR A 206 -7.29 -16.89 5.99
C TYR A 206 -6.97 -15.45 6.41
N ARG A 207 -7.34 -15.09 7.63
CA ARG A 207 -7.03 -13.79 8.24
C ARG A 207 -5.96 -13.95 9.30
N GLN A 208 -4.77 -13.47 8.97
CA GLN A 208 -3.67 -13.41 9.91
C GLN A 208 -3.92 -12.35 11.00
N ASN A 209 -3.39 -12.60 12.20
CA ASN A 209 -3.48 -11.69 13.36
C ASN A 209 -2.23 -10.80 13.52
N TYR A 210 -1.25 -10.87 12.63
CA TYR A 210 -0.02 -10.08 12.63
C TYR A 210 0.36 -9.63 11.22
N CYS A 211 1.25 -8.64 11.12
CA CYS A 211 1.65 -8.06 9.83
C CYS A 211 2.33 -9.05 8.88
N GLY A 212 2.94 -10.11 9.41
CA GLY A 212 3.77 -11.07 8.69
C GLY A 212 5.27 -10.87 8.92
N CYS A 213 5.67 -9.70 9.34
CA CYS A 213 7.04 -9.39 9.73
C CYS A 213 7.42 -10.17 11.00
N GLU A 214 8.59 -10.78 11.04
CA GLU A 214 9.07 -11.55 12.20
C GLU A 214 9.06 -10.73 13.50
N PHE A 215 9.37 -9.43 13.41
CA PHE A 215 9.37 -8.50 14.55
C PHE A 215 7.96 -8.10 15.03
N SER A 216 6.89 -8.46 14.32
CA SER A 216 5.49 -8.19 14.71
C SER A 216 4.80 -9.38 15.38
N LYS A 217 5.47 -10.54 15.51
CA LYS A 217 4.92 -11.73 16.17
C LYS A 217 4.88 -11.64 17.70
N HIS A 218 5.62 -10.71 18.29
CA HIS A 218 5.84 -10.60 19.74
C HIS A 218 5.26 -9.31 20.34
N GLY A 219 4.36 -8.64 19.63
CA GLY A 219 3.65 -7.45 20.09
C GLY A 219 2.24 -7.76 20.61
#